data_c6c0875ec569a2e71da3d6141bb59bda
#
_entry.id   c6c0875ec569a2e71da3d6141bb59bda
#
_cell.length_a   1.000
_cell.length_b   1.000
_cell.length_c   1.000
_cell.angle_alpha   90.00
_cell.angle_beta   90.00
_cell.angle_gamma   90.00
#
_symmetry.space_group_name_H-M   'P 1'
#
loop_
_entity.id
_entity.type
_entity.pdbx_description
1 polymer ?
#
loop_
_entity_poly.entity_id
_entity_poly.type
_entity_poly.pdbx_seq_one_letter_code
_entity_poly.pdbx_strand_id
1 'polypeptide(L)'
;MSPAIDPSPSAGGSRLRRLAARVGGFGYPQRSGRRARTVVAAAAAGTLALALASCGGDDDSGSGSTTLTVLAASSLTNAFDQLEGTYEDQHSDVDVKLSYDSSSILAEQVTSGAPADVLATADPITMKTVTDAGDTDGQPTIFARNTMVIVTPSDNPAGLQNMSDLTDASVAVCVPEAPCGNATQQLLKLNNIDLTPATEEDNVSSVLTKVTSGEVDAGFVYVTDAQAAGSDVQTIQIPHSAEVINDYPIAVIAGSDHSQAAQDWVDLVMSQQGQDVLAKFGFQTVS
;
A
#
# COMPACT_ATOMS: atom_id res chain seq x y z
N MET A 1 -50.71 39.44 28.22
CA MET A 1 -50.09 40.14 29.34
C MET A 1 -48.63 39.70 29.39
N SER A 2 -47.78 40.53 28.77
CA SER A 2 -46.30 40.46 28.99
C SER A 2 -45.95 41.09 30.34
N PRO A 3 -44.76 40.79 30.90
CA PRO A 3 -43.72 41.74 30.60
C PRO A 3 -42.37 41.10 30.21
N ALA A 4 -41.70 41.82 29.35
CA ALA A 4 -40.31 41.78 29.03
C ALA A 4 -39.46 42.35 30.18
N ILE A 5 -38.23 41.84 30.34
CA ILE A 5 -37.14 42.58 31.00
C ILE A 5 -35.90 42.33 30.14
N ASP A 6 -35.35 43.44 29.67
CA ASP A 6 -34.16 43.65 28.87
C ASP A 6 -33.03 44.19 29.80
N PRO A 7 -31.84 44.56 29.29
CA PRO A 7 -30.58 43.81 29.47
C PRO A 7 -29.48 44.69 30.15
N SER A 8 -28.30 44.16 30.08
CA SER A 8 -27.01 44.89 29.97
C SER A 8 -26.13 45.07 31.20
N PRO A 9 -24.88 45.51 31.05
CA PRO A 9 -23.71 44.68 30.82
C PRO A 9 -22.60 44.98 31.85
N SER A 10 -21.62 44.17 31.97
CA SER A 10 -20.42 44.63 32.65
C SER A 10 -19.15 44.21 31.92
N ALA A 11 -18.46 45.23 31.49
CA ALA A 11 -17.12 45.20 30.97
C ALA A 11 -16.10 44.92 32.09
N GLY A 12 -15.09 44.11 31.78
CA GLY A 12 -13.94 43.89 32.64
C GLY A 12 -12.74 43.50 31.78
N GLY A 13 -12.04 44.54 31.30
CA GLY A 13 -10.76 44.37 30.63
C GLY A 13 -9.64 44.17 31.64
N SER A 14 -8.67 43.35 31.32
CA SER A 14 -7.30 43.53 31.79
C SER A 14 -6.27 42.70 30.99
N ARG A 15 -5.47 43.48 30.30
CA ARG A 15 -3.99 43.44 30.28
C ARG A 15 -3.31 42.30 29.56
N LEU A 16 -2.95 42.61 28.34
CA LEU A 16 -1.77 42.11 27.63
C LEU A 16 -0.53 42.15 28.53
N ARG A 17 0.10 41.01 28.76
CA ARG A 17 1.50 40.92 29.14
C ARG A 17 2.27 40.27 27.98
N ARG A 18 2.98 41.11 27.26
CA ARG A 18 4.06 40.70 26.35
C ARG A 18 5.24 40.22 27.22
N LEU A 19 5.62 38.96 27.04
CA LEU A 19 6.93 38.49 27.48
C LEU A 19 7.75 38.22 26.22
N ALA A 20 8.70 39.15 26.00
CA ALA A 20 9.80 38.99 25.06
C ALA A 20 10.79 37.99 25.66
N ALA A 21 11.01 36.87 25.02
CA ALA A 21 12.09 35.96 25.33
C ALA A 21 13.19 36.07 24.28
N ARG A 22 14.35 36.32 24.79
CA ARG A 22 15.65 36.58 24.15
C ARG A 22 16.03 35.49 23.16
N VAL A 23 16.44 35.95 21.99
CA VAL A 23 17.21 35.19 21.00
C VAL A 23 18.65 35.10 21.53
N GLY A 24 19.09 33.90 21.89
CA GLY A 24 20.47 33.56 22.18
C GLY A 24 21.15 33.07 20.89
N GLY A 25 22.00 33.90 20.32
CA GLY A 25 22.84 33.52 19.19
C GLY A 25 23.96 32.60 19.64
N PHE A 26 24.10 31.48 18.97
CA PHE A 26 25.32 30.67 18.99
C PHE A 26 26.06 30.89 17.68
N GLY A 27 27.17 31.59 17.78
CA GLY A 27 28.09 31.86 16.70
C GLY A 27 28.90 30.62 16.35
N TYR A 28 29.00 30.35 15.06
CA TYR A 28 29.98 29.41 14.50
C TYR A 28 31.31 30.14 14.25
N PRO A 29 32.46 29.60 14.62
CA PRO A 29 33.75 30.21 14.26
C PRO A 29 34.10 29.82 12.81
N GLN A 30 34.23 30.86 11.98
CA GLN A 30 34.94 30.78 10.71
C GLN A 30 36.45 30.61 10.99
N ARG A 31 37.05 29.57 10.47
CA ARG A 31 38.52 29.48 10.32
C ARG A 31 38.89 29.70 8.86
N SER A 32 39.32 30.88 8.60
CA SER A 32 40.15 31.26 7.43
C SER A 32 41.58 30.73 7.63
N GLY A 33 42.08 30.01 6.66
CA GLY A 33 43.47 29.57 6.59
C GLY A 33 43.94 29.59 5.14
N ARG A 34 44.43 30.78 4.72
CA ARG A 34 45.28 30.94 3.52
C ARG A 34 46.68 30.45 3.82
N ARG A 35 47.29 29.80 2.83
CA ARG A 35 48.77 29.76 2.45
C ARG A 35 49.04 28.40 1.82
N ALA A 36 49.83 28.18 0.81
CA ALA A 36 50.66 29.00 -0.08
C ALA A 36 51.17 28.03 -1.16
N ARG A 37 51.43 28.57 -2.29
CA ARG A 37 52.04 28.00 -3.48
C ARG A 37 53.31 27.17 -3.18
N THR A 38 53.47 26.04 -3.91
CA THR A 38 54.78 25.71 -4.48
C THR A 38 54.56 24.94 -5.80
N VAL A 39 55.10 25.55 -6.83
CA VAL A 39 55.30 25.00 -8.17
C VAL A 39 56.62 24.26 -8.14
N VAL A 40 56.65 22.99 -8.58
CA VAL A 40 57.89 22.33 -9.05
C VAL A 40 57.54 21.66 -10.37
N ALA A 41 58.10 22.22 -11.43
CA ALA A 41 58.17 21.61 -12.72
C ALA A 41 59.41 20.71 -12.76
N ALA A 42 59.28 19.48 -13.21
CA ALA A 42 60.41 18.67 -13.70
C ALA A 42 59.92 17.87 -14.92
N ALA A 43 60.46 18.25 -16.04
CA ALA A 43 60.39 17.50 -17.30
C ALA A 43 61.35 16.33 -17.28
N ALA A 44 60.91 15.18 -17.71
CA ALA A 44 61.78 14.14 -18.23
C ALA A 44 61.03 13.35 -19.31
N ALA A 45 61.60 13.46 -20.50
CA ALA A 45 61.25 12.68 -21.71
C ALA A 45 61.71 11.24 -21.55
N GLY A 46 60.96 10.30 -22.11
CA GLY A 46 61.49 8.93 -22.25
C GLY A 46 60.47 7.89 -22.69
N THR A 47 60.60 7.56 -23.99
CA THR A 47 60.32 6.26 -24.63
C THR A 47 58.89 5.79 -24.86
N LEU A 48 58.55 5.92 -26.11
CA LEU A 48 57.52 5.26 -26.91
C LEU A 48 57.73 3.73 -26.90
N ALA A 49 56.82 2.97 -26.28
CA ALA A 49 56.69 1.52 -26.51
C ALA A 49 55.25 1.25 -26.96
N LEU A 50 55.08 1.02 -28.28
CA LEU A 50 53.86 0.45 -28.85
C LEU A 50 53.74 -1.00 -28.35
N ALA A 51 52.84 -1.24 -27.41
CA ALA A 51 52.29 -2.55 -27.18
C ALA A 51 50.89 -2.57 -27.78
N LEU A 52 50.77 -3.17 -28.95
CA LEU A 52 49.51 -3.65 -29.51
C LEU A 52 49.04 -4.80 -28.62
N ALA A 53 48.30 -4.46 -27.55
CA ALA A 53 47.54 -5.45 -26.81
C ALA A 53 46.17 -5.55 -27.51
N SER A 54 45.98 -6.72 -28.11
CA SER A 54 44.75 -7.27 -28.58
C SER A 54 43.57 -6.91 -27.62
N CYS A 55 42.63 -6.14 -28.13
CA CYS A 55 41.30 -6.11 -27.53
C CYS A 55 40.68 -7.48 -27.74
N GLY A 56 40.88 -8.40 -26.80
CA GLY A 56 39.93 -9.44 -26.52
C GLY A 56 38.71 -8.71 -25.95
N GLY A 57 37.64 -8.66 -26.70
CA GLY A 57 36.34 -8.32 -26.17
C GLY A 57 35.97 -9.47 -25.22
N ASP A 58 36.15 -9.27 -23.95
CA ASP A 58 35.32 -9.91 -22.98
C ASP A 58 33.95 -9.23 -23.11
N ASP A 59 33.08 -9.85 -23.90
CA ASP A 59 31.66 -9.72 -23.68
C ASP A 59 31.42 -10.26 -22.28
N ASP A 60 31.61 -9.40 -21.28
CA ASP A 60 31.01 -9.58 -19.97
C ASP A 60 29.50 -9.40 -20.17
N SER A 61 28.90 -10.47 -20.71
CA SER A 61 27.47 -10.73 -20.54
C SER A 61 27.26 -10.98 -19.07
N GLY A 62 27.39 -9.91 -18.29
CA GLY A 62 26.88 -9.87 -16.94
C GLY A 62 25.39 -10.17 -17.08
N SER A 63 25.01 -11.38 -16.73
CA SER A 63 23.63 -11.78 -16.46
C SER A 63 23.14 -10.92 -15.30
N GLY A 64 22.86 -9.65 -15.57
CA GLY A 64 22.14 -8.79 -14.66
C GLY A 64 20.74 -9.35 -14.56
N SER A 65 20.32 -9.81 -13.37
CA SER A 65 18.93 -10.17 -13.17
C SER A 65 18.03 -8.97 -13.44
N THR A 66 16.97 -9.17 -14.20
CA THR A 66 15.91 -8.18 -14.37
C THR A 66 15.13 -8.05 -13.05
N THR A 67 14.92 -6.84 -12.56
CA THR A 67 14.07 -6.63 -11.39
C THR A 67 12.68 -6.25 -11.86
N LEU A 68 11.69 -7.09 -11.53
CA LEU A 68 10.28 -6.84 -11.82
C LEU A 68 9.60 -6.26 -10.58
N THR A 69 9.15 -5.01 -10.66
CA THR A 69 8.47 -4.31 -9.55
C THR A 69 6.96 -4.47 -9.67
N VAL A 70 6.36 -5.19 -8.72
CA VAL A 70 4.92 -5.44 -8.65
C VAL A 70 4.33 -4.74 -7.44
N LEU A 71 3.43 -3.79 -7.67
CA LEU A 71 2.65 -3.13 -6.63
C LEU A 71 1.31 -3.86 -6.48
N ALA A 72 0.96 -4.29 -5.28
CA ALA A 72 -0.22 -5.10 -5.05
C ALA A 72 -0.98 -4.70 -3.77
N ALA A 73 -2.30 -4.80 -3.81
CA ALA A 73 -3.14 -4.59 -2.64
C ALA A 73 -2.72 -5.50 -1.49
N SER A 74 -2.70 -4.99 -0.26
CA SER A 74 -2.19 -5.70 0.93
C SER A 74 -2.88 -7.05 1.19
N SER A 75 -4.14 -7.22 0.78
CA SER A 75 -4.87 -8.50 0.86
C SER A 75 -4.30 -9.59 -0.06
N LEU A 76 -3.46 -9.24 -1.03
CA LEU A 76 -2.83 -10.19 -1.97
C LEU A 76 -1.53 -10.80 -1.43
N THR A 77 -0.98 -10.30 -0.30
CA THR A 77 0.35 -10.64 0.21
C THR A 77 0.62 -12.15 0.15
N ASN A 78 -0.17 -12.97 0.82
CA ASN A 78 0.10 -14.40 0.93
C ASN A 78 0.02 -15.14 -0.42
N ALA A 79 -0.88 -14.72 -1.30
CA ALA A 79 -1.03 -15.35 -2.62
C ALA A 79 0.11 -14.94 -3.55
N PHE A 80 0.47 -13.65 -3.55
CA PHE A 80 1.51 -13.13 -4.43
C PHE A 80 2.91 -13.55 -3.99
N ASP A 81 3.19 -13.65 -2.67
CA ASP A 81 4.45 -14.23 -2.17
C ASP A 81 4.64 -15.68 -2.64
N GLN A 82 3.54 -16.47 -2.72
CA GLN A 82 3.65 -17.81 -3.28
C GLN A 82 3.84 -17.80 -4.81
N LEU A 83 3.22 -16.85 -5.52
CA LEU A 83 3.39 -16.67 -6.96
C LEU A 83 4.77 -16.15 -7.32
N GLU A 84 5.38 -15.27 -6.48
CA GLU A 84 6.75 -14.81 -6.63
C GLU A 84 7.71 -15.99 -6.76
N GLY A 85 7.73 -16.90 -5.78
CA GLY A 85 8.58 -18.08 -5.85
C GLY A 85 8.30 -18.95 -7.07
N THR A 86 7.01 -19.09 -7.47
CA THR A 86 6.64 -19.83 -8.68
C THR A 86 7.16 -19.17 -9.96
N TYR A 87 7.10 -17.83 -10.02
CA TYR A 87 7.57 -17.06 -11.16
C TYR A 87 9.10 -17.15 -11.31
N GLU A 88 9.83 -16.93 -10.22
CA GLU A 88 11.30 -16.96 -10.19
C GLU A 88 11.86 -18.36 -10.50
N ASP A 89 11.17 -19.42 -10.08
CA ASP A 89 11.52 -20.80 -10.47
C ASP A 89 11.42 -21.03 -11.99
N GLN A 90 10.53 -20.30 -12.68
CA GLN A 90 10.32 -20.37 -14.13
C GLN A 90 11.18 -19.36 -14.91
N HIS A 91 11.61 -18.27 -14.28
CA HIS A 91 12.36 -17.14 -14.84
C HIS A 91 13.57 -16.81 -13.97
N SER A 92 14.58 -17.67 -13.99
CA SER A 92 15.74 -17.58 -13.08
C SER A 92 16.63 -16.33 -13.27
N ASP A 93 16.37 -15.53 -14.29
CA ASP A 93 17.01 -14.25 -14.60
C ASP A 93 16.17 -13.04 -14.16
N VAL A 94 15.01 -13.27 -13.53
CA VAL A 94 14.13 -12.23 -12.99
C VAL A 94 14.08 -12.32 -11.46
N ASP A 95 14.20 -11.17 -10.80
CA ASP A 95 14.03 -10.97 -9.34
C ASP A 95 12.77 -10.12 -9.14
N VAL A 96 11.71 -10.72 -8.59
CA VAL A 96 10.43 -10.04 -8.37
C VAL A 96 10.50 -9.24 -7.06
N LYS A 97 10.09 -7.98 -7.13
CA LYS A 97 9.98 -7.10 -5.96
C LYS A 97 8.52 -6.76 -5.72
N LEU A 98 7.93 -7.44 -4.75
CA LEU A 98 6.57 -7.17 -4.31
C LEU A 98 6.53 -6.00 -3.30
N SER A 99 5.60 -5.09 -3.50
CA SER A 99 5.32 -4.00 -2.57
C SER A 99 3.83 -3.95 -2.29
N TYR A 100 3.46 -4.00 -1.01
CA TYR A 100 2.08 -4.11 -0.58
C TYR A 100 1.62 -2.88 0.18
N ASP A 101 0.49 -2.32 -0.21
CA ASP A 101 -0.18 -1.24 0.52
C ASP A 101 -1.67 -1.16 0.16
N SER A 102 -2.34 -0.10 0.57
CA SER A 102 -3.65 0.27 0.06
C SER A 102 -3.61 0.47 -1.44
N SER A 103 -4.61 -0.05 -2.15
CA SER A 103 -4.70 0.17 -3.60
C SER A 103 -4.73 1.65 -3.96
N SER A 104 -5.37 2.51 -3.16
CA SER A 104 -5.42 3.95 -3.38
C SER A 104 -4.04 4.60 -3.28
N ILE A 105 -3.22 4.20 -2.29
CA ILE A 105 -1.84 4.68 -2.11
C ILE A 105 -0.98 4.21 -3.29
N LEU A 106 -1.10 2.94 -3.69
CA LEU A 106 -0.34 2.40 -4.82
C LEU A 106 -0.71 3.07 -6.14
N ALA A 107 -2.00 3.35 -6.37
CA ALA A 107 -2.46 4.09 -7.55
C ALA A 107 -1.91 5.53 -7.57
N GLU A 108 -1.86 6.20 -6.41
CA GLU A 108 -1.24 7.52 -6.29
C GLU A 108 0.28 7.47 -6.57
N GLN A 109 0.97 6.45 -6.09
CA GLN A 109 2.40 6.24 -6.38
C GLN A 109 2.62 6.10 -7.89
N VAL A 110 1.86 5.25 -8.59
CA VAL A 110 1.97 5.06 -10.04
C VAL A 110 1.70 6.36 -10.79
N THR A 111 0.58 7.04 -10.50
CA THR A 111 0.21 8.30 -11.18
C THR A 111 1.15 9.46 -10.85
N SER A 112 1.92 9.35 -9.77
CA SER A 112 3.01 10.28 -9.42
C SER A 112 4.36 9.89 -10.05
N GLY A 113 4.41 8.83 -10.86
CA GLY A 113 5.59 8.39 -11.59
C GLY A 113 6.55 7.52 -10.78
N ALA A 114 6.09 6.87 -9.71
CA ALA A 114 6.89 5.86 -9.03
C ALA A 114 7.16 4.68 -9.97
N PRO A 115 8.38 4.13 -9.97
CA PRO A 115 8.72 3.00 -10.83
C PRO A 115 7.91 1.76 -10.42
N ALA A 116 7.19 1.21 -11.39
CA ALA A 116 6.43 -0.03 -11.25
C ALA A 116 6.28 -0.69 -12.62
N ASP A 117 6.21 -2.01 -12.64
CA ASP A 117 5.99 -2.78 -13.87
C ASP A 117 4.56 -3.34 -13.91
N VAL A 118 4.02 -3.72 -12.76
CA VAL A 118 2.67 -4.27 -12.60
C VAL A 118 1.96 -3.60 -11.44
N LEU A 119 0.66 -3.36 -11.58
CA LEU A 119 -0.24 -2.95 -10.51
C LEU A 119 -1.41 -3.92 -10.39
N ALA A 120 -1.69 -4.41 -9.17
CA ALA A 120 -2.85 -5.21 -8.83
C ALA A 120 -3.64 -4.53 -7.70
N THR A 121 -4.88 -4.12 -7.96
CA THR A 121 -5.73 -3.41 -6.99
C THR A 121 -6.88 -4.28 -6.49
N ALA A 122 -7.45 -3.90 -5.34
CA ALA A 122 -8.57 -4.60 -4.71
C ALA A 122 -9.95 -4.06 -5.15
N ASP A 123 -9.98 -3.12 -6.09
CA ASP A 123 -11.21 -2.69 -6.74
C ASP A 123 -10.95 -2.03 -8.11
N PRO A 124 -11.97 -1.98 -9.00
CA PRO A 124 -11.86 -1.32 -10.30
C PRO A 124 -11.84 0.22 -10.20
N ILE A 125 -12.33 0.81 -9.11
CA ILE A 125 -12.39 2.27 -8.94
C ILE A 125 -10.98 2.82 -8.83
N THR A 126 -10.16 2.20 -8.01
CA THR A 126 -8.76 2.59 -7.83
C THR A 126 -7.95 2.34 -9.11
N MET A 127 -8.12 1.18 -9.76
CA MET A 127 -7.45 0.90 -11.03
C MET A 127 -7.84 1.92 -12.12
N LYS A 128 -9.11 2.35 -12.12
CA LYS A 128 -9.59 3.37 -13.06
C LYS A 128 -8.83 4.69 -12.94
N THR A 129 -8.39 5.09 -11.75
CA THR A 129 -7.57 6.29 -11.57
C THR A 129 -6.28 6.21 -12.40
N VAL A 130 -5.61 5.06 -12.39
CA VAL A 130 -4.39 4.82 -13.13
C VAL A 130 -4.66 4.73 -14.64
N THR A 131 -5.74 4.06 -15.02
CA THR A 131 -6.16 3.94 -16.44
C THR A 131 -6.53 5.29 -17.03
N ASP A 132 -7.27 6.12 -16.28
CA ASP A 132 -7.67 7.47 -16.72
C ASP A 132 -6.46 8.41 -16.87
N ALA A 133 -5.40 8.20 -16.08
CA ALA A 133 -4.14 8.91 -16.24
C ALA A 133 -3.33 8.46 -17.47
N GLY A 134 -3.66 7.31 -18.05
CA GLY A 134 -2.95 6.72 -19.18
C GLY A 134 -1.72 5.92 -18.77
N ASP A 135 -1.63 5.53 -17.50
CA ASP A 135 -0.45 4.87 -16.92
C ASP A 135 -0.57 3.33 -16.96
N THR A 136 -1.56 2.75 -17.65
CA THR A 136 -1.64 1.30 -17.92
C THR A 136 -1.31 0.98 -19.38
N ASP A 137 -0.58 -0.11 -19.63
CA ASP A 137 -0.39 -0.68 -20.95
C ASP A 137 -1.57 -1.63 -21.27
N GLY A 138 -2.51 -1.11 -22.05
CA GLY A 138 -3.74 -1.83 -22.36
C GLY A 138 -4.81 -1.73 -21.27
N GLN A 139 -5.78 -2.67 -21.34
CA GLN A 139 -6.92 -2.71 -20.41
C GLN A 139 -6.61 -3.63 -19.24
N PRO A 140 -6.91 -3.21 -17.99
CA PRO A 140 -6.81 -4.08 -16.82
C PRO A 140 -7.71 -5.32 -16.96
N THR A 141 -7.25 -6.45 -16.42
CA THR A 141 -7.99 -7.70 -16.41
C THR A 141 -8.38 -8.05 -14.96
N ILE A 142 -9.66 -8.41 -14.74
CA ILE A 142 -10.09 -8.93 -13.43
C ILE A 142 -9.54 -10.36 -13.28
N PHE A 143 -8.78 -10.59 -12.21
CA PHE A 143 -8.12 -11.88 -11.96
C PHE A 143 -8.65 -12.61 -10.72
N ALA A 144 -9.31 -11.91 -9.80
CA ALA A 144 -9.85 -12.48 -8.58
C ALA A 144 -11.03 -11.66 -8.06
N ARG A 145 -11.77 -12.23 -7.11
CA ARG A 145 -12.82 -11.55 -6.35
C ARG A 145 -12.70 -11.83 -4.87
N ASN A 146 -13.22 -10.92 -4.06
CA ASN A 146 -13.25 -11.08 -2.61
C ASN A 146 -14.50 -10.46 -2.01
N THR A 147 -14.82 -10.82 -0.77
CA THR A 147 -15.90 -10.23 0.02
C THR A 147 -15.42 -9.92 1.42
N MET A 148 -16.12 -9.04 2.10
CA MET A 148 -15.79 -8.63 3.46
C MET A 148 -16.43 -9.52 4.53
N VAL A 149 -15.73 -9.63 5.66
CA VAL A 149 -16.21 -10.20 6.92
C VAL A 149 -15.82 -9.28 8.07
N ILE A 150 -16.42 -9.48 9.24
CA ILE A 150 -15.95 -8.90 10.48
C ILE A 150 -15.08 -9.93 11.18
N VAL A 151 -13.96 -9.48 11.76
CA VAL A 151 -13.13 -10.29 12.64
C VAL A 151 -13.05 -9.68 14.02
N THR A 152 -12.94 -10.54 15.03
CA THR A 152 -12.64 -10.19 16.43
C THR A 152 -11.37 -10.91 16.86
N PRO A 153 -10.72 -10.53 17.98
CA PRO A 153 -9.69 -11.37 18.59
C PRO A 153 -10.19 -12.79 18.82
N SER A 154 -9.29 -13.77 18.90
CA SER A 154 -9.64 -15.19 19.00
C SER A 154 -10.49 -15.55 20.23
N ASP A 155 -10.36 -14.80 21.33
CA ASP A 155 -11.13 -14.95 22.57
C ASP A 155 -12.40 -14.09 22.60
N ASN A 156 -12.59 -13.21 21.61
CA ASN A 156 -13.75 -12.32 21.46
C ASN A 156 -14.21 -11.70 22.81
N PRO A 157 -13.36 -10.90 23.46
CA PRO A 157 -13.62 -10.44 24.83
C PRO A 157 -14.88 -9.54 24.95
N ALA A 158 -15.24 -8.86 23.85
CA ALA A 158 -16.46 -8.06 23.79
C ALA A 158 -17.74 -8.89 23.54
N GLY A 159 -17.61 -10.19 23.23
CA GLY A 159 -18.74 -11.11 23.03
C GLY A 159 -19.60 -10.80 21.80
N LEU A 160 -19.02 -10.18 20.78
CA LEU A 160 -19.71 -9.78 19.55
C LEU A 160 -20.16 -11.02 18.76
N GLN A 161 -21.40 -11.03 18.28
CA GLN A 161 -21.95 -12.17 17.54
C GLN A 161 -22.49 -11.79 16.16
N ASN A 162 -22.81 -10.52 15.95
CA ASN A 162 -23.38 -10.02 14.71
C ASN A 162 -23.03 -8.56 14.48
N MET A 163 -23.32 -8.05 13.29
CA MET A 163 -22.97 -6.69 12.87
C MET A 163 -23.64 -5.60 13.72
N SER A 164 -24.82 -5.84 14.30
CA SER A 164 -25.48 -4.84 15.15
C SER A 164 -24.79 -4.63 16.51
N ASP A 165 -23.98 -5.58 16.96
CA ASP A 165 -23.24 -5.44 18.21
C ASP A 165 -22.08 -4.44 18.11
N LEU A 166 -21.69 -4.07 16.86
CA LEU A 166 -20.56 -3.17 16.61
C LEU A 166 -20.82 -1.73 17.04
N THR A 167 -22.06 -1.32 17.21
CA THR A 167 -22.41 0.07 17.57
C THR A 167 -21.89 0.49 18.95
N ASP A 168 -21.66 -0.46 19.82
CA ASP A 168 -21.14 -0.24 21.20
C ASP A 168 -19.70 -0.75 21.36
N ALA A 169 -19.05 -1.20 20.27
CA ALA A 169 -17.73 -1.79 20.26
C ALA A 169 -16.67 -0.82 19.70
N SER A 170 -15.42 -1.06 20.08
CA SER A 170 -14.26 -0.41 19.46
C SER A 170 -13.95 -1.12 18.12
N VAL A 171 -14.17 -0.45 17.00
CA VAL A 171 -14.05 -1.06 15.65
C VAL A 171 -13.01 -0.33 14.81
N ALA A 172 -12.13 -1.10 14.18
CA ALA A 172 -11.24 -0.60 13.15
C ALA A 172 -11.84 -0.81 11.76
N VAL A 173 -11.72 0.19 10.91
CA VAL A 173 -12.10 0.13 9.50
C VAL A 173 -10.97 0.69 8.62
N CYS A 174 -11.04 0.47 7.31
CA CYS A 174 -10.16 1.20 6.41
C CYS A 174 -10.70 2.62 6.15
N VAL A 175 -9.81 3.56 5.82
CA VAL A 175 -10.20 4.89 5.30
C VAL A 175 -11.13 4.74 4.09
N PRO A 176 -12.07 5.68 3.87
CA PRO A 176 -13.08 5.58 2.81
C PRO A 176 -12.51 5.42 1.39
N GLU A 177 -11.34 5.98 1.15
CA GLU A 177 -10.65 5.98 -0.14
C GLU A 177 -10.04 4.61 -0.49
N ALA A 178 -9.79 3.77 0.52
CA ALA A 178 -9.29 2.41 0.31
C ALA A 178 -10.43 1.48 -0.14
N PRO A 179 -10.14 0.46 -0.98
CA PRO A 179 -11.15 -0.51 -1.43
C PRO A 179 -11.92 -1.18 -0.28
N CYS A 180 -11.23 -1.54 0.80
CA CYS A 180 -11.84 -2.12 2.01
C CYS A 180 -12.75 -1.11 2.74
N GLY A 181 -12.39 0.16 2.79
CA GLY A 181 -13.20 1.23 3.38
C GLY A 181 -14.47 1.49 2.57
N ASN A 182 -14.33 1.59 1.26
CA ASN A 182 -15.47 1.73 0.35
C ASN A 182 -16.45 0.56 0.48
N ALA A 183 -15.95 -0.69 0.48
CA ALA A 183 -16.77 -1.88 0.69
C ALA A 183 -17.46 -1.88 2.06
N THR A 184 -16.73 -1.50 3.13
CA THR A 184 -17.28 -1.38 4.48
C THR A 184 -18.43 -0.39 4.54
N GLN A 185 -18.28 0.81 3.95
CA GLN A 185 -19.35 1.82 3.92
C GLN A 185 -20.59 1.33 3.19
N GLN A 186 -20.43 0.62 2.06
CA GLN A 186 -21.56 0.03 1.34
C GLN A 186 -22.30 -1.00 2.22
N LEU A 187 -21.55 -1.87 2.91
CA LEU A 187 -22.12 -2.91 3.80
C LEU A 187 -22.83 -2.29 5.01
N LEU A 188 -22.25 -1.27 5.65
CA LEU A 188 -22.87 -0.53 6.73
C LEU A 188 -24.20 0.07 6.28
N LYS A 189 -24.22 0.71 5.11
CA LYS A 189 -25.43 1.29 4.52
C LYS A 189 -26.50 0.24 4.20
N LEU A 190 -26.13 -0.88 3.58
CA LEU A 190 -27.07 -1.96 3.24
C LEU A 190 -27.72 -2.58 4.48
N ASN A 191 -26.97 -2.63 5.58
CA ASN A 191 -27.43 -3.20 6.85
C ASN A 191 -28.07 -2.15 7.78
N ASN A 192 -28.15 -0.88 7.38
CA ASN A 192 -28.65 0.25 8.19
C ASN A 192 -27.92 0.38 9.54
N ILE A 193 -26.60 0.15 9.55
CA ILE A 193 -25.73 0.31 10.73
C ILE A 193 -25.06 1.68 10.65
N ASP A 194 -25.24 2.47 11.69
CA ASP A 194 -24.53 3.74 11.89
C ASP A 194 -23.34 3.47 12.85
N LEU A 195 -22.17 3.33 12.26
CA LEU A 195 -20.93 3.01 12.97
C LEU A 195 -20.01 4.23 12.99
N THR A 196 -19.57 4.61 14.18
CA THR A 196 -18.46 5.53 14.36
C THR A 196 -17.21 4.70 14.65
N PRO A 197 -16.26 4.56 13.72
CA PRO A 197 -15.07 3.74 13.94
C PRO A 197 -14.20 4.33 15.04
N ALA A 198 -13.54 3.46 15.81
CA ALA A 198 -12.54 3.85 16.80
C ALA A 198 -11.23 4.28 16.13
N THR A 199 -10.92 3.68 14.99
CA THR A 199 -9.74 4.01 14.17
C THR A 199 -10.02 3.71 12.70
N GLU A 200 -9.37 4.50 11.84
CA GLU A 200 -9.36 4.32 10.38
C GLU A 200 -7.93 4.04 9.94
N GLU A 201 -7.73 2.97 9.21
CA GLU A 201 -6.44 2.46 8.78
C GLU A 201 -6.28 2.60 7.25
N ASP A 202 -5.06 2.79 6.79
CA ASP A 202 -4.78 2.98 5.37
C ASP A 202 -5.08 1.73 4.53
N ASN A 203 -4.91 0.53 5.11
CA ASN A 203 -5.11 -0.74 4.43
C ASN A 203 -5.67 -1.83 5.35
N VAL A 204 -6.13 -2.93 4.75
CA VAL A 204 -6.80 -4.03 5.48
C VAL A 204 -5.86 -4.79 6.41
N SER A 205 -4.56 -4.90 6.08
CA SER A 205 -3.58 -5.58 6.94
C SER A 205 -3.37 -4.82 8.26
N SER A 206 -3.45 -3.47 8.22
CA SER A 206 -3.41 -2.64 9.42
C SER A 206 -4.66 -2.85 10.29
N VAL A 207 -5.85 -2.96 9.68
CA VAL A 207 -7.09 -3.31 10.41
C VAL A 207 -6.95 -4.67 11.10
N LEU A 208 -6.49 -5.69 10.38
CA LEU A 208 -6.27 -7.03 10.94
C LEU A 208 -5.29 -7.00 12.12
N THR A 209 -4.20 -6.23 11.98
CA THR A 209 -3.20 -6.07 13.04
C THR A 209 -3.81 -5.46 14.31
N LYS A 210 -4.65 -4.43 14.18
CA LYS A 210 -5.36 -3.81 15.31
C LYS A 210 -6.24 -4.82 16.07
N VAL A 211 -6.92 -5.70 15.33
CA VAL A 211 -7.76 -6.75 15.91
C VAL A 211 -6.90 -7.81 16.60
N THR A 212 -5.89 -8.36 15.91
CA THR A 212 -5.07 -9.45 16.47
C THR A 212 -4.21 -9.01 17.65
N SER A 213 -3.84 -7.72 17.71
CA SER A 213 -3.15 -7.14 18.89
C SER A 213 -4.08 -6.83 20.06
N GLY A 214 -5.41 -6.92 19.87
CA GLY A 214 -6.41 -6.59 20.91
C GLY A 214 -6.54 -5.09 21.17
N GLU A 215 -6.10 -4.23 20.23
CA GLU A 215 -6.28 -2.78 20.33
C GLU A 215 -7.72 -2.35 20.09
N VAL A 216 -8.47 -3.15 19.34
CA VAL A 216 -9.90 -2.97 19.04
C VAL A 216 -10.66 -4.29 19.25
N ASP A 217 -11.97 -4.18 19.43
CA ASP A 217 -12.85 -5.34 19.64
C ASP A 217 -13.18 -6.06 18.33
N ALA A 218 -13.20 -5.33 17.22
CA ALA A 218 -13.52 -5.87 15.89
C ALA A 218 -12.91 -5.05 14.76
N GLY A 219 -12.88 -5.64 13.56
CA GLY A 219 -12.49 -4.94 12.35
C GLY A 219 -13.13 -5.55 11.11
N PHE A 220 -13.27 -4.74 10.07
CA PHE A 220 -13.72 -5.19 8.75
C PHE A 220 -12.52 -5.57 7.90
N VAL A 221 -12.46 -6.83 7.48
CA VAL A 221 -11.38 -7.37 6.64
C VAL A 221 -11.97 -8.22 5.51
N TYR A 222 -11.15 -8.60 4.54
CA TYR A 222 -11.60 -9.56 3.53
C TYR A 222 -11.60 -11.00 4.09
N VAL A 223 -12.39 -11.88 3.45
CA VAL A 223 -12.40 -13.31 3.76
C VAL A 223 -10.99 -13.90 3.72
N THR A 224 -10.16 -13.48 2.77
CA THR A 224 -8.77 -13.92 2.62
C THR A 224 -7.90 -13.56 3.82
N ASP A 225 -8.07 -12.36 4.37
CA ASP A 225 -7.32 -11.91 5.54
C ASP A 225 -7.71 -12.71 6.79
N ALA A 226 -9.03 -12.93 6.97
CA ALA A 226 -9.54 -13.76 8.05
C ALA A 226 -9.06 -15.21 7.94
N GLN A 227 -9.01 -15.77 6.73
CA GLN A 227 -8.49 -17.11 6.47
C GLN A 227 -6.99 -17.19 6.79
N ALA A 228 -6.23 -16.19 6.39
CA ALA A 228 -4.78 -16.11 6.65
C ALA A 228 -4.48 -16.01 8.16
N ALA A 229 -5.28 -15.25 8.91
CA ALA A 229 -5.16 -15.13 10.37
C ALA A 229 -5.55 -16.42 11.09
N GLY A 230 -6.38 -17.26 10.50
CA GLY A 230 -6.73 -18.58 11.03
C GLY A 230 -7.28 -18.54 12.44
N SER A 231 -6.58 -19.16 13.40
CA SER A 231 -7.02 -19.24 14.81
C SER A 231 -6.82 -17.96 15.61
N ASP A 232 -6.16 -16.96 15.07
CA ASP A 232 -5.88 -15.70 15.80
C ASP A 232 -7.10 -14.78 15.84
N VAL A 233 -8.12 -15.09 15.03
CA VAL A 233 -9.38 -14.34 14.98
C VAL A 233 -10.61 -15.25 14.99
N GLN A 234 -11.74 -14.70 15.41
CA GLN A 234 -13.06 -15.25 15.10
C GLN A 234 -13.71 -14.42 14.02
N THR A 235 -14.47 -15.09 13.14
CA THR A 235 -15.14 -14.45 12.01
C THR A 235 -16.64 -14.33 12.24
N ILE A 236 -17.18 -13.13 12.01
CA ILE A 236 -18.61 -12.85 12.01
C ILE A 236 -19.02 -12.52 10.57
N GLN A 237 -20.02 -13.22 10.05
CA GLN A 237 -20.52 -12.99 8.71
C GLN A 237 -21.31 -11.67 8.63
N ILE A 238 -21.11 -10.94 7.54
CA ILE A 238 -21.83 -9.70 7.26
C ILE A 238 -23.04 -10.03 6.38
N PRO A 239 -24.28 -9.67 6.80
CA PRO A 239 -25.42 -9.77 5.89
C PRO A 239 -25.16 -8.95 4.62
N HIS A 240 -25.66 -9.43 3.48
CA HIS A 240 -25.48 -8.78 2.18
C HIS A 240 -24.02 -8.69 1.67
N SER A 241 -23.06 -9.39 2.29
CA SER A 241 -21.66 -9.37 1.82
C SER A 241 -21.51 -9.85 0.37
N ALA A 242 -22.36 -10.77 -0.09
CA ALA A 242 -22.39 -11.23 -1.46
C ALA A 242 -22.91 -10.20 -2.48
N GLU A 243 -23.48 -9.09 -2.03
CA GLU A 243 -23.92 -7.99 -2.89
C GLU A 243 -22.84 -6.91 -3.06
N VAL A 244 -21.78 -6.98 -2.23
CA VAL A 244 -20.63 -6.07 -2.28
C VAL A 244 -19.37 -6.89 -2.54
N ILE A 245 -19.15 -7.18 -3.81
CA ILE A 245 -18.02 -7.97 -4.29
C ILE A 245 -16.91 -7.00 -4.70
N ASN A 246 -15.71 -7.24 -4.19
CA ASN A 246 -14.50 -6.57 -4.67
C ASN A 246 -13.93 -7.37 -5.85
N ASP A 247 -14.01 -6.81 -7.05
CA ASP A 247 -13.29 -7.30 -8.23
C ASP A 247 -11.84 -6.79 -8.20
N TYR A 248 -10.88 -7.68 -8.40
CA TYR A 248 -9.46 -7.38 -8.35
C TYR A 248 -8.88 -7.29 -9.77
N PRO A 249 -8.64 -6.10 -10.30
CA PRO A 249 -7.96 -5.91 -11.57
C PRO A 249 -6.44 -5.92 -11.42
N ILE A 250 -5.76 -6.39 -12.47
CA ILE A 250 -4.31 -6.33 -12.66
C ILE A 250 -3.99 -5.70 -14.02
N ALA A 251 -2.93 -4.92 -14.09
CA ALA A 251 -2.45 -4.30 -15.32
C ALA A 251 -0.92 -4.20 -15.34
N VAL A 252 -0.34 -4.26 -16.53
CA VAL A 252 1.02 -3.81 -16.81
C VAL A 252 1.02 -2.28 -16.81
N ILE A 253 2.06 -1.67 -16.27
CA ILE A 253 2.21 -0.21 -16.21
C ILE A 253 2.83 0.29 -17.52
N ALA A 254 2.26 1.38 -18.04
CA ALA A 254 2.73 2.02 -19.28
C ALA A 254 4.16 2.54 -19.09
N GLY A 255 5.01 2.26 -20.10
CA GLY A 255 6.40 2.69 -20.06
C GLY A 255 7.32 1.85 -19.19
N SER A 256 6.87 0.69 -18.70
CA SER A 256 7.75 -0.30 -18.06
C SER A 256 8.87 -0.73 -19.01
N ASP A 257 10.12 -0.67 -18.52
CA ASP A 257 11.29 -1.19 -19.25
C ASP A 257 11.31 -2.73 -19.30
N HIS A 258 10.44 -3.38 -18.50
CA HIS A 258 10.34 -4.84 -18.34
C HIS A 258 8.97 -5.38 -18.80
N SER A 259 8.35 -4.76 -19.79
CA SER A 259 6.97 -5.02 -20.22
C SER A 259 6.69 -6.50 -20.55
N GLN A 260 7.66 -7.25 -21.07
CA GLN A 260 7.51 -8.68 -21.32
C GLN A 260 7.43 -9.47 -19.99
N ALA A 261 8.36 -9.23 -19.07
CA ALA A 261 8.34 -9.90 -17.76
C ALA A 261 7.06 -9.52 -16.97
N ALA A 262 6.62 -8.27 -17.08
CA ALA A 262 5.36 -7.82 -16.49
C ALA A 262 4.14 -8.56 -17.08
N GLN A 263 4.11 -8.76 -18.40
CA GLN A 263 3.05 -9.53 -19.05
C GLN A 263 3.10 -11.02 -18.64
N ASP A 264 4.30 -11.61 -18.59
CA ASP A 264 4.48 -13.01 -18.16
C ASP A 264 4.01 -13.21 -16.71
N TRP A 265 4.21 -12.20 -15.82
CA TRP A 265 3.65 -12.20 -14.47
C TRP A 265 2.11 -12.17 -14.49
N VAL A 266 1.51 -11.27 -15.28
CA VAL A 266 0.05 -11.21 -15.43
C VAL A 266 -0.49 -12.53 -15.96
N ASP A 267 0.18 -13.14 -16.95
CA ASP A 267 -0.21 -14.41 -17.52
C ASP A 267 -0.11 -15.55 -16.50
N LEU A 268 0.92 -15.57 -15.63
CA LEU A 268 1.01 -16.51 -14.52
C LEU A 268 -0.18 -16.34 -13.57
N VAL A 269 -0.50 -15.11 -13.13
CA VAL A 269 -1.64 -14.83 -12.24
C VAL A 269 -2.96 -15.32 -12.85
N MET A 270 -3.14 -15.13 -14.16
CA MET A 270 -4.33 -15.56 -14.90
C MET A 270 -4.35 -17.06 -15.23
N SER A 271 -3.23 -17.74 -15.19
CA SER A 271 -3.13 -19.18 -15.50
C SER A 271 -3.89 -20.05 -14.50
N GLN A 272 -4.14 -21.31 -14.86
CA GLN A 272 -4.73 -22.27 -13.92
C GLN A 272 -3.89 -22.39 -12.63
N GLN A 273 -2.56 -22.38 -12.74
CA GLN A 273 -1.67 -22.44 -11.58
C GLN A 273 -1.83 -21.21 -10.67
N GLY A 274 -1.92 -20.02 -11.24
CA GLY A 274 -2.18 -18.77 -10.50
C GLY A 274 -3.55 -18.79 -9.84
N GLN A 275 -4.58 -19.22 -10.55
CA GLN A 275 -5.94 -19.33 -10.04
C GLN A 275 -6.05 -20.38 -8.91
N ASP A 276 -5.33 -21.49 -8.98
CA ASP A 276 -5.27 -22.50 -7.92
C ASP A 276 -4.60 -21.93 -6.65
N VAL A 277 -3.56 -21.10 -6.81
CA VAL A 277 -2.93 -20.39 -5.68
C VAL A 277 -3.91 -19.38 -5.07
N LEU A 278 -4.56 -18.57 -5.87
CA LEU A 278 -5.56 -17.60 -5.38
C LEU A 278 -6.70 -18.30 -4.62
N ALA A 279 -7.24 -19.39 -5.17
CA ALA A 279 -8.28 -20.19 -4.52
C ALA A 279 -7.83 -20.78 -3.18
N LYS A 280 -6.57 -21.25 -3.08
CA LYS A 280 -5.98 -21.76 -1.85
C LYS A 280 -6.00 -20.70 -0.72
N PHE A 281 -5.80 -19.44 -1.07
CA PHE A 281 -5.83 -18.32 -0.12
C PHE A 281 -7.22 -17.69 0.04
N GLY A 282 -8.27 -18.30 -0.50
CA GLY A 282 -9.65 -17.91 -0.25
C GLY A 282 -10.24 -16.91 -1.25
N PHE A 283 -9.50 -16.52 -2.28
CA PHE A 283 -10.07 -15.70 -3.35
C PHE A 283 -11.09 -16.51 -4.18
N GLN A 284 -12.11 -15.81 -4.65
CA GLN A 284 -12.98 -16.33 -5.69
C GLN A 284 -12.26 -16.15 -7.03
N THR A 285 -12.07 -17.26 -7.74
CA THR A 285 -11.38 -17.26 -9.03
C THR A 285 -12.28 -16.76 -10.16
N VAL A 286 -11.65 -16.28 -11.23
CA VAL A 286 -12.32 -15.94 -12.49
C VAL A 286 -12.04 -17.05 -13.50
N SER A 287 -13.10 -17.59 -14.10
CA SER A 287 -13.01 -18.64 -15.11
C SER A 287 -13.15 -18.03 -16.50
#